data_c6f748c5296abc829fab94fedc34de47
#
_entry.id   c6f748c5296abc829fab94fedc34de47
#
_cell.length_a   1.000
_cell.length_b   1.000
_cell.length_c   1.000
_cell.angle_alpha   90.00
_cell.angle_beta   90.00
_cell.angle_gamma   90.00
#
_symmetry.space_group_name_H-M   'P 1'
#
loop_
_entity.id
_entity.type
_entity.pdbx_description
1 polymer ?
#
loop_
_entity_poly.entity_id
_entity_poly.type
_entity_poly.pdbx_seq_one_letter_code
_entity_poly.pdbx_strand_id
1 'polypeptide(L)'
;VFIQMCNTEGVVIVSGKAPITTFRNDKNVEKKAPDAFKTSCAGFNWREATSSKFISQRPTHLVVCGEKSGLTVIDWDDKETYKKMCKKYPDLTHRFTVKTRNGFHTYGLYNEKLKTTTNIIPTVDIRNDNSIVIAPPTKYTTLNGDVVGYDVLNVVEKLKTPFPMELVEYLISQQNKKNNTRKIEAKKPEFIQQLRAEAETNCPKPEFITKCLSIIKDEYKDEYKDAV
;
A
#
# COMPACT_ATOMS: atom_id res chain seq x y z
N VAL A 1 -6.74 -3.35 24.80
CA VAL A 1 -6.96 -4.54 23.95
C VAL A 1 -5.92 -4.59 22.82
N PHE A 2 -5.91 -3.66 21.82
CA PHE A 2 -5.03 -3.75 20.64
C PHE A 2 -3.53 -3.85 20.98
N ILE A 3 -3.02 -2.95 21.82
CA ILE A 3 -1.61 -2.95 22.25
C ILE A 3 -1.26 -4.24 22.97
N GLN A 4 -2.15 -4.75 23.82
CA GLN A 4 -1.95 -6.02 24.51
C GLN A 4 -1.86 -7.19 23.52
N MET A 5 -2.74 -7.25 22.52
CA MET A 5 -2.66 -8.26 21.47
C MET A 5 -1.35 -8.17 20.68
N CYS A 6 -0.93 -6.96 20.31
CA CYS A 6 0.36 -6.75 19.67
C CYS A 6 1.53 -7.26 20.50
N ASN A 7 1.56 -6.98 21.79
CA ASN A 7 2.60 -7.46 22.69
C ASN A 7 2.58 -8.98 22.81
N THR A 8 1.41 -9.59 22.97
CA THR A 8 1.24 -11.04 23.08
C THR A 8 1.71 -11.76 21.82
N GLU A 9 1.43 -11.19 20.64
CA GLU A 9 1.79 -11.80 19.37
C GLU A 9 3.15 -11.32 18.82
N GLY A 10 3.91 -10.54 19.58
CA GLY A 10 5.23 -10.03 19.15
C GLY A 10 5.15 -9.09 17.95
N VAL A 11 4.08 -8.29 17.85
CA VAL A 11 3.95 -7.23 16.84
C VAL A 11 4.72 -6.00 17.29
N VAL A 12 5.60 -5.49 16.46
CA VAL A 12 6.44 -4.34 16.77
C VAL A 12 5.65 -3.04 16.63
N ILE A 13 5.48 -2.32 17.75
CA ILE A 13 4.85 -1.01 17.80
C ILE A 13 5.89 0.03 18.15
N VAL A 14 5.86 1.16 17.47
CA VAL A 14 6.69 2.32 17.74
C VAL A 14 5.83 3.57 17.90
N SER A 15 6.27 4.52 18.71
CA SER A 15 5.58 5.81 18.84
C SER A 15 6.05 6.78 17.78
N GLY A 16 5.09 7.48 17.16
CA GLY A 16 5.36 8.60 16.25
C GLY A 16 5.98 9.78 17.01
N LYS A 17 6.71 10.65 16.29
CA LYS A 17 7.42 11.81 16.84
C LYS A 17 6.50 12.88 17.43
N ALA A 18 5.36 13.07 16.78
CA ALA A 18 4.43 14.14 17.08
C ALA A 18 2.98 13.68 16.85
N PRO A 19 2.00 14.41 17.34
CA PRO A 19 0.61 14.25 16.93
C PRO A 19 0.48 14.32 15.41
N ILE A 20 -0.51 13.62 14.87
CA ILE A 20 -0.83 13.74 13.45
C ILE A 20 -1.40 15.13 13.20
N THR A 21 -0.77 15.87 12.30
CA THR A 21 -1.28 17.12 11.75
C THR A 21 -1.72 16.91 10.31
N THR A 22 -2.64 17.74 9.83
CA THR A 22 -3.11 17.69 8.45
C THR A 22 -2.86 19.03 7.75
N PHE A 23 -2.75 19.00 6.43
CA PHE A 23 -2.58 20.17 5.58
C PHE A 23 -3.33 19.97 4.27
N ARG A 24 -3.59 21.04 3.52
CA ARG A 24 -4.09 20.94 2.15
C ARG A 24 -2.94 20.93 1.16
N ASN A 25 -2.97 19.97 0.25
CA ASN A 25 -2.00 19.92 -0.84
C ASN A 25 -2.41 20.85 -2.00
N ASP A 26 -1.59 20.92 -3.05
CA ASP A 26 -1.81 21.75 -4.25
C ASP A 26 -3.15 21.46 -4.96
N LYS A 27 -3.71 20.28 -4.76
CA LYS A 27 -5.03 19.88 -5.29
C LYS A 27 -6.17 20.17 -4.31
N ASN A 28 -5.93 20.98 -3.28
CA ASN A 28 -6.86 21.31 -2.20
C ASN A 28 -7.40 20.09 -1.42
N VAL A 29 -6.69 18.96 -1.47
CA VAL A 29 -7.04 17.73 -0.75
C VAL A 29 -6.33 17.72 0.60
N GLU A 30 -7.09 17.47 1.68
CA GLU A 30 -6.51 17.31 3.01
C GLU A 30 -5.68 16.03 3.12
N LYS A 31 -4.42 16.18 3.49
CA LYS A 31 -3.44 15.12 3.69
C LYS A 31 -2.85 15.18 5.09
N LYS A 32 -2.43 14.03 5.61
CA LYS A 32 -1.63 13.98 6.84
C LYS A 32 -0.23 14.49 6.55
N ALA A 33 0.31 15.32 7.44
CA ALA A 33 1.66 15.84 7.29
C ALA A 33 2.69 14.69 7.29
N PRO A 34 3.72 14.75 6.43
CA PRO A 34 4.75 13.71 6.37
C PRO A 34 5.45 13.46 7.71
N ASP A 35 5.54 14.47 8.56
CA ASP A 35 6.16 14.37 9.89
C ASP A 35 5.38 13.45 10.85
N ALA A 36 4.09 13.22 10.61
CA ALA A 36 3.29 12.26 11.37
C ALA A 36 3.84 10.83 11.27
N PHE A 37 4.56 10.51 10.20
CA PHE A 37 5.15 9.20 9.94
C PHE A 37 6.64 9.14 10.30
N LYS A 38 7.25 10.26 10.68
CA LYS A 38 8.61 10.26 11.20
C LYS A 38 8.57 9.73 12.62
N THR A 39 9.23 8.62 12.82
CA THR A 39 9.40 8.07 14.16
C THR A 39 10.54 8.79 14.85
N SER A 40 10.35 9.13 16.10
CA SER A 40 11.47 9.40 16.96
C SER A 40 11.18 8.92 18.39
N CYS A 41 11.64 7.78 18.64
CA CYS A 41 12.41 7.66 19.87
C CYS A 41 13.78 8.24 19.51
N ALA A 42 14.27 9.26 20.22
CA ALA A 42 15.51 9.97 19.93
C ALA A 42 16.56 9.11 19.20
N GLY A 43 16.85 9.41 17.94
CA GLY A 43 17.81 8.67 17.11
C GLY A 43 17.40 7.28 16.61
N PHE A 44 16.13 6.86 16.76
CA PHE A 44 15.70 5.52 16.39
C PHE A 44 15.00 5.51 15.02
N ASN A 45 15.51 4.68 14.10
CA ASN A 45 14.86 4.39 12.83
C ASN A 45 13.89 3.21 13.01
N TRP A 46 12.60 3.42 12.72
CA TRP A 46 11.60 2.35 12.82
C TRP A 46 11.92 1.14 11.94
N ARG A 47 12.67 1.35 10.84
CA ARG A 47 13.13 0.28 9.96
C ARG A 47 14.11 -0.69 10.65
N GLU A 48 14.76 -0.26 11.70
CA GLU A 48 15.70 -1.05 12.49
C GLU A 48 15.04 -1.66 13.73
N ALA A 49 13.74 -1.35 13.95
CA ALA A 49 13.02 -1.86 15.11
C ALA A 49 12.87 -3.39 15.03
N THR A 50 13.38 -4.07 16.06
CA THR A 50 13.21 -5.50 16.28
C THR A 50 12.33 -5.80 17.49
N SER A 51 11.99 -4.77 18.26
CA SER A 51 11.12 -4.83 19.44
C SER A 51 10.32 -3.56 19.57
N SER A 52 9.20 -3.63 20.28
CA SER A 52 8.35 -2.47 20.51
C SER A 52 9.10 -1.40 21.31
N LYS A 53 9.09 -0.17 20.81
CA LYS A 53 9.56 1.03 21.50
C LYS A 53 8.41 1.99 21.66
N PHE A 54 7.65 1.75 22.70
CA PHE A 54 6.45 2.50 23.01
C PHE A 54 6.72 3.55 24.07
N ILE A 55 6.37 4.79 23.78
CA ILE A 55 6.39 5.89 24.75
C ILE A 55 4.94 6.28 25.02
N SER A 56 4.45 5.91 26.19
CA SER A 56 3.03 6.04 26.59
C SER A 56 2.47 7.46 26.50
N GLN A 57 3.32 8.48 26.59
CA GLN A 57 2.94 9.89 26.52
C GLN A 57 2.78 10.40 25.07
N ARG A 58 3.11 9.60 24.04
CA ARG A 58 2.99 10.02 22.66
C ARG A 58 1.68 9.55 22.03
N PRO A 59 0.94 10.45 21.37
CA PRO A 59 -0.42 10.16 20.90
C PRO A 59 -0.49 9.32 19.64
N THR A 60 0.62 9.16 18.91
CA THR A 60 0.65 8.43 17.62
C THR A 60 1.31 7.07 17.80
N HIS A 61 0.59 6.03 17.45
CA HIS A 61 1.03 4.64 17.46
C HIS A 61 1.19 4.14 16.04
N LEU A 62 2.33 3.52 15.77
CA LEU A 62 2.68 2.99 14.45
C LEU A 62 3.03 1.52 14.59
N VAL A 63 2.39 0.68 13.80
CA VAL A 63 2.76 -0.73 13.68
C VAL A 63 3.76 -0.88 12.54
N VAL A 64 4.88 -1.52 12.82
CA VAL A 64 5.85 -1.92 11.81
C VAL A 64 5.32 -3.19 11.14
N CYS A 65 5.10 -3.15 9.82
CA CYS A 65 4.63 -4.30 9.06
C CYS A 65 5.79 -5.17 8.56
N GLY A 66 5.45 -6.34 8.03
CA GLY A 66 6.37 -7.28 7.43
C GLY A 66 6.87 -8.35 8.39
N GLU A 67 7.97 -9.01 8.00
CA GLU A 67 8.56 -10.13 8.70
C GLU A 67 8.87 -9.82 10.18
N LYS A 68 9.36 -8.61 10.48
CA LYS A 68 9.70 -8.17 11.85
C LYS A 68 8.57 -8.27 12.86
N SER A 69 7.36 -8.03 12.41
CA SER A 69 6.14 -8.17 13.21
C SER A 69 5.39 -9.46 12.91
N GLY A 70 5.80 -10.21 11.90
CA GLY A 70 5.05 -11.34 11.37
C GLY A 70 3.68 -10.93 10.83
N LEU A 71 3.55 -9.71 10.26
CA LEU A 71 2.26 -9.08 9.98
C LEU A 71 2.22 -8.46 8.58
N THR A 72 1.18 -8.77 7.82
CA THR A 72 0.78 -8.06 6.60
C THR A 72 -0.51 -7.29 6.89
N VAL A 73 -0.60 -6.06 6.41
CA VAL A 73 -1.83 -5.26 6.50
C VAL A 73 -2.31 -4.89 5.09
N ILE A 74 -3.60 -5.09 4.85
CA ILE A 74 -4.27 -4.57 3.66
C ILE A 74 -4.95 -3.26 4.08
N ASP A 75 -4.54 -2.16 3.45
CA ASP A 75 -5.01 -0.81 3.70
C ASP A 75 -6.02 -0.46 2.60
N TRP A 76 -7.29 -0.39 2.99
CA TRP A 76 -8.43 -0.07 2.14
C TRP A 76 -8.74 1.41 2.28
N ASP A 77 -8.38 2.24 1.32
CA ASP A 77 -8.63 3.68 1.34
C ASP A 77 -10.09 4.05 0.96
N ASP A 78 -10.92 3.05 0.62
CA ASP A 78 -12.33 3.23 0.28
C ASP A 78 -13.22 2.15 0.91
N LYS A 79 -14.31 2.61 1.55
CA LYS A 79 -15.25 1.73 2.25
C LYS A 79 -16.04 0.80 1.32
N GLU A 80 -16.38 1.29 0.13
CA GLU A 80 -17.15 0.50 -0.83
C GLU A 80 -16.29 -0.60 -1.45
N THR A 81 -15.03 -0.31 -1.73
CA THR A 81 -14.05 -1.31 -2.17
C THR A 81 -13.89 -2.41 -1.12
N TYR A 82 -13.73 -2.03 0.16
CA TYR A 82 -13.68 -3.02 1.26
C TYR A 82 -14.94 -3.89 1.31
N LYS A 83 -16.14 -3.29 1.26
CA LYS A 83 -17.41 -4.03 1.26
C LYS A 83 -17.53 -4.99 0.07
N LYS A 84 -17.14 -4.57 -1.13
CA LYS A 84 -17.10 -5.44 -2.32
C LYS A 84 -16.19 -6.64 -2.11
N MET A 85 -15.00 -6.40 -1.52
CA MET A 85 -14.05 -7.47 -1.25
C MET A 85 -14.53 -8.41 -0.14
N CYS A 86 -15.21 -7.91 0.88
CA CYS A 86 -15.85 -8.77 1.90
C CYS A 86 -16.97 -9.63 1.32
N LYS A 87 -17.74 -9.14 0.35
CA LYS A 87 -18.74 -9.97 -0.36
C LYS A 87 -18.08 -11.08 -1.17
N LYS A 88 -16.96 -10.78 -1.81
CA LYS A 88 -16.21 -11.74 -2.62
C LYS A 88 -15.40 -12.73 -1.78
N TYR A 89 -14.87 -12.29 -0.66
CA TYR A 89 -14.04 -13.05 0.27
C TYR A 89 -14.61 -12.89 1.69
N PRO A 90 -15.67 -13.63 2.06
CA PRO A 90 -16.39 -13.43 3.32
C PRO A 90 -15.52 -13.53 4.59
N ASP A 91 -14.48 -14.35 4.55
CA ASP A 91 -13.51 -14.49 5.64
C ASP A 91 -12.82 -13.19 6.04
N LEU A 92 -12.80 -12.17 5.18
CA LEU A 92 -12.27 -10.84 5.54
C LEU A 92 -13.05 -10.21 6.70
N THR A 93 -14.36 -10.50 6.83
CA THR A 93 -15.19 -9.97 7.90
C THR A 93 -14.82 -10.53 9.28
N HIS A 94 -14.09 -11.64 9.31
CA HIS A 94 -13.62 -12.31 10.52
C HIS A 94 -12.17 -12.00 10.86
N ARG A 95 -11.57 -11.01 10.19
CA ARG A 95 -10.19 -10.55 10.45
C ARG A 95 -10.15 -9.38 11.41
N PHE A 96 -9.06 -9.26 12.13
CA PHE A 96 -8.82 -8.06 12.91
C PHE A 96 -8.81 -6.85 11.97
N THR A 97 -9.71 -5.92 12.22
CA THR A 97 -9.90 -4.77 11.33
C THR A 97 -9.98 -3.49 12.15
N VAL A 98 -9.25 -2.49 11.69
CA VAL A 98 -9.24 -1.14 12.24
C VAL A 98 -9.94 -0.21 11.27
N LYS A 99 -10.90 0.57 11.77
CA LYS A 99 -11.55 1.64 11.04
C LYS A 99 -10.60 2.85 10.97
N THR A 100 -10.46 3.40 9.77
CA THR A 100 -9.72 4.65 9.53
C THR A 100 -10.69 5.76 9.10
N ARG A 101 -10.18 6.96 8.77
CA ARG A 101 -11.02 8.06 8.28
C ARG A 101 -11.86 7.66 7.06
N ASN A 102 -11.20 7.10 6.06
CA ASN A 102 -11.82 6.86 4.76
C ASN A 102 -12.14 5.37 4.50
N GLY A 103 -11.53 4.47 5.25
CA GLY A 103 -11.62 3.05 4.99
C GLY A 103 -11.23 2.19 6.18
N PHE A 104 -10.40 1.17 5.93
CA PHE A 104 -10.06 0.15 6.93
C PHE A 104 -8.63 -0.35 6.76
N HIS A 105 -8.01 -0.79 7.86
CA HIS A 105 -6.83 -1.65 7.84
C HIS A 105 -7.26 -3.06 8.28
N THR A 106 -7.06 -4.05 7.44
CA THR A 106 -7.26 -5.46 7.78
C THR A 106 -5.92 -6.12 8.04
N TYR A 107 -5.75 -6.70 9.22
CA TYR A 107 -4.52 -7.31 9.68
C TYR A 107 -4.52 -8.81 9.42
N GLY A 108 -3.38 -9.36 9.06
CA GLY A 108 -3.21 -10.78 8.83
C GLY A 108 -1.77 -11.24 9.01
N LEU A 109 -1.58 -12.56 9.03
CA LEU A 109 -0.26 -13.17 9.11
C LEU A 109 0.62 -12.69 7.96
N TYR A 110 1.91 -12.47 8.25
CA TYR A 110 2.91 -12.13 7.25
C TYR A 110 2.90 -13.14 6.09
N ASN A 111 2.93 -12.60 4.90
CA ASN A 111 3.05 -13.39 3.68
C ASN A 111 4.17 -12.83 2.80
N GLU A 112 5.27 -13.57 2.67
CA GLU A 112 6.45 -13.16 1.92
C GLU A 112 6.20 -12.87 0.42
N LYS A 113 5.14 -13.44 -0.16
CA LYS A 113 4.77 -13.26 -1.57
C LYS A 113 4.06 -11.93 -1.81
N LEU A 114 3.44 -11.35 -0.79
CA LEU A 114 2.81 -10.04 -0.86
C LEU A 114 3.85 -8.97 -0.58
N LYS A 115 4.24 -8.18 -1.58
CA LYS A 115 5.19 -7.08 -1.40
C LYS A 115 4.46 -5.78 -1.09
N THR A 116 5.09 -4.90 -0.31
CA THR A 116 4.56 -3.55 -0.08
C THR A 116 4.30 -2.86 -1.41
N THR A 117 3.04 -2.52 -1.67
CA THR A 117 2.60 -1.98 -2.96
C THR A 117 1.47 -0.99 -2.71
N THR A 118 1.59 0.23 -3.22
CA THR A 118 0.52 1.23 -3.20
C THR A 118 -0.38 1.05 -4.41
N ASN A 119 -1.70 1.25 -4.23
CA ASN A 119 -2.69 1.09 -5.30
C ASN A 119 -2.51 -0.23 -6.09
N ILE A 120 -2.43 -1.36 -5.38
CA ILE A 120 -2.33 -2.68 -6.01
C ILE A 120 -3.56 -2.97 -6.87
N ILE A 121 -4.71 -2.55 -6.40
CA ILE A 121 -5.93 -2.22 -7.14
C ILE A 121 -6.35 -0.81 -6.69
N PRO A 122 -7.21 -0.10 -7.42
CA PRO A 122 -7.64 1.25 -7.01
C PRO A 122 -8.07 1.29 -5.55
N THR A 123 -7.53 2.24 -4.79
CA THR A 123 -7.82 2.48 -3.36
C THR A 123 -7.40 1.36 -2.39
N VAL A 124 -6.48 0.48 -2.79
CA VAL A 124 -5.98 -0.60 -1.92
C VAL A 124 -4.47 -0.65 -1.92
N ASP A 125 -3.88 -0.59 -0.74
CA ASP A 125 -2.45 -0.72 -0.52
C ASP A 125 -2.13 -2.01 0.23
N ILE A 126 -1.01 -2.62 -0.09
CA ILE A 126 -0.39 -3.68 0.72
C ILE A 126 0.71 -3.06 1.56
N ARG A 127 0.61 -3.22 2.86
CA ARG A 127 1.61 -2.83 3.84
C ARG A 127 2.28 -4.09 4.39
N ASN A 128 3.48 -4.33 3.96
CA ASN A 128 4.30 -5.48 4.32
C ASN A 128 5.72 -5.01 4.68
N ASP A 129 6.76 -5.69 4.22
CA ASP A 129 8.14 -5.31 4.52
C ASP A 129 8.43 -3.83 4.22
N ASN A 130 9.22 -3.20 5.07
CA ASN A 130 9.61 -1.79 4.96
C ASN A 130 8.42 -0.82 4.94
N SER A 131 7.34 -1.13 5.63
CA SER A 131 6.20 -0.24 5.78
C SER A 131 5.69 -0.15 7.22
N ILE A 132 4.90 0.88 7.48
CA ILE A 132 4.23 1.11 8.74
C ILE A 132 2.79 1.50 8.49
N VAL A 133 1.92 1.23 9.46
CA VAL A 133 0.54 1.73 9.50
C VAL A 133 0.27 2.45 10.80
N ILE A 134 -0.57 3.49 10.75
CA ILE A 134 -1.08 4.12 11.96
C ILE A 134 -2.10 3.18 12.60
N ALA A 135 -2.03 3.05 13.91
CA ALA A 135 -2.78 2.05 14.66
C ALA A 135 -3.52 2.66 15.87
N PRO A 136 -4.52 1.95 16.41
CA PRO A 136 -5.18 2.31 17.65
C PRO A 136 -4.19 2.43 18.83
N PRO A 137 -4.46 3.32 19.78
CA PRO A 137 -5.58 4.23 19.92
C PRO A 137 -5.34 5.64 19.34
N THR A 138 -4.57 5.75 18.28
CA THR A 138 -4.23 7.04 17.67
C THR A 138 -5.48 7.83 17.26
N LYS A 139 -5.49 9.12 17.63
CA LYS A 139 -6.50 10.10 17.22
C LYS A 139 -5.82 11.36 16.71
N TYR A 140 -6.48 12.08 15.82
CA TYR A 140 -6.03 13.39 15.34
C TYR A 140 -7.22 14.26 14.94
N THR A 141 -7.00 15.58 14.92
CA THR A 141 -8.02 16.55 14.49
C THR A 141 -7.76 16.94 13.04
N THR A 142 -8.82 16.97 12.24
CA THR A 142 -8.78 17.43 10.84
C THR A 142 -8.72 18.96 10.80
N LEU A 143 -8.47 19.51 9.60
CA LEU A 143 -8.53 20.97 9.40
C LEU A 143 -9.93 21.56 9.66
N ASN A 144 -10.97 20.76 9.56
CA ASN A 144 -12.34 21.17 9.85
C ASN A 144 -12.71 21.05 11.34
N GLY A 145 -11.78 20.59 12.19
CA GLY A 145 -12.03 20.40 13.63
C GLY A 145 -12.58 19.02 14.00
N ASP A 146 -12.87 18.13 13.04
CA ASP A 146 -13.37 16.79 13.33
C ASP A 146 -12.28 15.92 13.98
N VAL A 147 -12.63 15.19 15.03
CA VAL A 147 -11.74 14.22 15.64
C VAL A 147 -11.88 12.87 14.91
N VAL A 148 -10.80 12.39 14.36
CA VAL A 148 -10.71 11.11 13.66
C VAL A 148 -9.86 10.15 14.46
N GLY A 149 -10.38 8.92 14.71
CA GLY A 149 -9.68 7.85 15.39
C GLY A 149 -9.29 6.71 14.45
N TYR A 150 -8.30 5.94 14.91
CA TYR A 150 -8.03 4.60 14.43
C TYR A 150 -8.66 3.65 15.44
N ASP A 151 -9.85 3.16 15.13
CA ASP A 151 -10.67 2.42 16.08
C ASP A 151 -10.78 0.94 15.67
N VAL A 152 -10.66 0.04 16.66
CA VAL A 152 -10.87 -1.39 16.40
C VAL A 152 -12.32 -1.62 16.02
N LEU A 153 -12.55 -2.17 14.83
CA LEU A 153 -13.89 -2.52 14.34
C LEU A 153 -14.29 -3.91 14.79
N ASN A 154 -13.40 -4.89 14.60
CA ASN A 154 -13.62 -6.27 15.00
C ASN A 154 -12.54 -6.70 15.97
N VAL A 155 -12.92 -7.21 17.11
CA VAL A 155 -12.03 -7.89 18.05
C VAL A 155 -12.06 -9.37 17.72
N VAL A 156 -10.94 -9.94 17.33
CA VAL A 156 -10.75 -11.36 17.08
C VAL A 156 -9.67 -11.90 18.01
N GLU A 157 -9.60 -13.21 18.13
CA GLU A 157 -8.65 -13.85 19.06
C GLU A 157 -7.18 -13.56 18.70
N LYS A 158 -6.86 -13.45 17.40
CA LYS A 158 -5.49 -13.28 16.89
C LYS A 158 -5.42 -12.24 15.79
N LEU A 159 -4.40 -11.38 15.85
CA LEU A 159 -4.05 -10.45 14.77
C LEU A 159 -3.49 -11.21 13.55
N LYS A 160 -2.64 -12.19 13.82
CA LYS A 160 -1.89 -12.95 12.82
C LYS A 160 -2.66 -14.17 12.31
N THR A 161 -3.85 -13.94 11.77
CA THR A 161 -4.61 -14.98 11.09
C THR A 161 -4.32 -14.92 9.58
N PRO A 162 -3.98 -16.03 8.90
CA PRO A 162 -3.69 -16.02 7.46
C PRO A 162 -4.83 -15.44 6.64
N PHE A 163 -4.55 -14.63 5.63
CA PHE A 163 -5.56 -14.20 4.67
C PHE A 163 -6.09 -15.38 3.85
N PRO A 164 -7.35 -15.32 3.35
CA PRO A 164 -7.88 -16.33 2.43
C PRO A 164 -6.95 -16.53 1.24
N MET A 165 -6.70 -17.78 0.87
CA MET A 165 -5.75 -18.13 -0.20
C MET A 165 -6.13 -17.47 -1.53
N GLU A 166 -7.41 -17.49 -1.89
CA GLU A 166 -7.92 -16.91 -3.13
C GLU A 166 -7.72 -15.38 -3.17
N LEU A 167 -7.82 -14.70 -2.02
CA LEU A 167 -7.51 -13.28 -1.93
C LEU A 167 -6.01 -13.03 -2.14
N VAL A 168 -5.15 -13.82 -1.51
CA VAL A 168 -3.70 -13.72 -1.66
C VAL A 168 -3.28 -13.92 -3.11
N GLU A 169 -3.78 -14.96 -3.77
CA GLU A 169 -3.50 -15.25 -5.18
C GLU A 169 -3.98 -14.12 -6.10
N TYR A 170 -5.18 -13.60 -5.85
CA TYR A 170 -5.71 -12.44 -6.57
C TYR A 170 -4.78 -11.24 -6.42
N LEU A 171 -4.37 -10.87 -5.20
CA LEU A 171 -3.49 -9.73 -4.96
C LEU A 171 -2.11 -9.92 -5.61
N ILE A 172 -1.53 -11.12 -5.56
CA ILE A 172 -0.27 -11.44 -6.25
C ILE A 172 -0.42 -11.26 -7.76
N SER A 173 -1.54 -11.70 -8.35
CA SER A 173 -1.80 -11.52 -9.77
C SER A 173 -1.85 -10.04 -10.17
N GLN A 174 -2.48 -9.19 -9.36
CA GLN A 174 -2.51 -7.74 -9.59
C GLN A 174 -1.13 -7.10 -9.43
N GLN A 175 -0.34 -7.56 -8.45
CA GLN A 175 1.03 -7.10 -8.23
C GLN A 175 1.93 -7.40 -9.43
N ASN A 176 1.81 -8.60 -10.01
CA ASN A 176 2.56 -9.00 -11.19
C ASN A 176 2.16 -8.17 -12.43
N LYS A 177 0.87 -7.92 -12.65
CA LYS A 177 0.39 -7.04 -13.73
C LYS A 177 0.99 -5.65 -13.59
N LYS A 178 0.92 -5.05 -12.41
CA LYS A 178 1.46 -3.72 -12.14
C LYS A 178 2.97 -3.63 -12.36
N ASN A 179 3.72 -4.65 -11.95
CA ASN A 179 5.17 -4.70 -12.16
C ASN A 179 5.52 -4.82 -13.65
N ASN A 180 4.74 -5.58 -14.42
CA ASN A 180 4.94 -5.69 -15.86
C ASN A 180 4.66 -4.36 -16.56
N THR A 181 3.56 -3.68 -16.24
CA THR A 181 3.25 -2.35 -16.78
C THR A 181 4.38 -1.36 -16.49
N ARG A 182 4.88 -1.31 -15.25
CA ARG A 182 6.02 -0.42 -14.90
C ARG A 182 7.29 -0.74 -15.68
N LYS A 183 7.59 -2.02 -15.94
CA LYS A 183 8.75 -2.42 -16.74
C LYS A 183 8.62 -1.97 -18.20
N ILE A 184 7.41 -2.05 -18.75
CA ILE A 184 7.10 -1.58 -20.11
C ILE A 184 7.26 -0.06 -20.19
N GLU A 185 6.66 0.68 -19.25
CA GLU A 185 6.78 2.14 -19.17
C GLU A 185 8.23 2.62 -18.99
N ALA A 186 9.05 1.90 -18.20
CA ALA A 186 10.46 2.21 -18.01
C ALA A 186 11.31 2.03 -19.29
N LYS A 187 10.96 1.07 -20.15
CA LYS A 187 11.65 0.81 -21.43
C LYS A 187 11.21 1.77 -22.55
N LYS A 188 10.06 2.39 -22.42
CA LYS A 188 9.48 3.28 -23.44
C LYS A 188 10.43 4.43 -23.89
N PRO A 189 11.15 5.13 -22.98
CA PRO A 189 12.11 6.17 -23.38
C PRO A 189 13.28 5.64 -24.21
N GLU A 190 13.86 4.49 -23.84
CA GLU A 190 14.98 3.87 -24.54
C GLU A 190 14.57 3.41 -25.95
N PHE A 191 13.42 2.79 -26.05
CA PHE A 191 12.86 2.36 -27.33
C PHE A 191 12.58 3.55 -28.28
N ILE A 192 11.97 4.64 -27.76
CA ILE A 192 11.74 5.86 -28.54
C ILE A 192 13.07 6.48 -29.00
N GLN A 193 14.10 6.46 -28.15
CA GLN A 193 15.43 6.96 -28.47
C GLN A 193 16.11 6.13 -29.58
N GLN A 194 15.99 4.80 -29.53
CA GLN A 194 16.45 3.92 -30.59
C GLN A 194 15.71 4.16 -31.92
N LEU A 195 14.40 4.29 -31.89
CA LEU A 195 13.60 4.61 -33.09
C LEU A 195 14.00 5.97 -33.73
N ARG A 196 14.30 6.98 -32.90
CA ARG A 196 14.77 8.29 -33.37
C ARG A 196 16.17 8.18 -34.02
N ALA A 197 17.10 7.50 -33.39
CA ALA A 197 18.45 7.28 -33.90
C ALA A 197 18.41 6.50 -35.25
N GLU A 198 17.57 5.48 -35.36
CA GLU A 198 17.41 4.72 -36.60
C GLU A 198 16.68 5.55 -37.70
N ALA A 199 15.75 6.42 -37.32
CA ALA A 199 15.09 7.32 -38.27
C ALA A 199 16.00 8.45 -38.78
N GLU A 200 16.95 8.90 -37.97
CA GLU A 200 17.93 9.92 -38.36
C GLU A 200 19.05 9.35 -39.26
N THR A 201 19.33 8.03 -39.15
CA THR A 201 20.41 7.37 -39.93
C THR A 201 19.93 6.75 -41.22
N ASN A 202 18.63 6.43 -41.35
CA ASN A 202 18.07 5.83 -42.56
C ASN A 202 16.73 6.49 -42.90
N CYS A 203 16.60 7.02 -44.12
CA CYS A 203 15.29 7.36 -44.66
C CYS A 203 14.36 6.13 -44.46
N PRO A 204 13.23 6.24 -43.75
CA PRO A 204 12.49 5.07 -43.32
C PRO A 204 11.96 4.30 -44.52
N LYS A 205 12.57 3.13 -44.77
CA LYS A 205 12.03 2.19 -45.77
C LYS A 205 10.67 1.69 -45.26
N PRO A 206 9.73 1.37 -46.15
CA PRO A 206 8.41 0.82 -45.76
C PRO A 206 8.50 -0.39 -44.86
N GLU A 207 9.55 -1.24 -44.99
CA GLU A 207 9.83 -2.40 -44.16
C GLU A 207 10.15 -2.02 -42.68
N PHE A 208 10.84 -0.89 -42.47
CA PHE A 208 11.13 -0.37 -41.13
C PHE A 208 9.86 0.08 -40.41
N ILE A 209 8.97 0.80 -41.13
CA ILE A 209 7.67 1.23 -40.58
C ILE A 209 6.83 0.02 -40.21
N THR A 210 6.77 -1.00 -41.08
CA THR A 210 6.04 -2.26 -40.82
C THR A 210 6.58 -2.99 -39.60
N LYS A 211 7.92 -3.05 -39.44
CA LYS A 211 8.56 -3.66 -38.27
C LYS A 211 8.27 -2.89 -36.98
N CYS A 212 8.32 -1.57 -37.01
CA CYS A 212 7.94 -0.73 -35.87
C CYS A 212 6.47 -0.93 -35.46
N LEU A 213 5.56 -0.99 -36.45
CA LEU A 213 4.14 -1.24 -36.20
C LEU A 213 3.87 -2.66 -35.68
N SER A 214 4.63 -3.68 -36.11
CA SER A 214 4.50 -5.04 -35.58
C SER A 214 4.94 -5.10 -34.12
N ILE A 215 6.07 -4.49 -33.78
CA ILE A 215 6.58 -4.43 -32.40
C ILE A 215 5.57 -3.68 -31.50
N ILE A 216 5.04 -2.55 -31.97
CA ILE A 216 4.02 -1.79 -31.24
C ILE A 216 2.75 -2.63 -31.06
N LYS A 217 2.28 -3.33 -32.10
CA LYS A 217 1.12 -4.23 -32.02
C LYS A 217 1.34 -5.39 -31.04
N ASP A 218 2.51 -5.99 -31.02
CA ASP A 218 2.79 -7.15 -30.16
C ASP A 218 3.00 -6.75 -28.69
N GLU A 219 3.66 -5.62 -28.42
CA GLU A 219 3.91 -5.15 -27.05
C GLU A 219 2.74 -4.36 -26.45
N TYR A 220 1.88 -3.76 -27.28
CA TYR A 220 0.77 -2.89 -26.82
C TYR A 220 -0.60 -3.37 -27.31
N LYS A 221 -0.75 -4.66 -27.54
CA LYS A 221 -1.93 -5.31 -28.11
C LYS A 221 -3.25 -4.97 -27.41
N ASP A 222 -3.20 -4.65 -26.12
CA ASP A 222 -4.40 -4.33 -25.33
C ASP A 222 -4.74 -2.82 -25.30
N GLU A 223 -3.80 -1.94 -25.62
CA GLU A 223 -4.02 -0.48 -25.61
C GLU A 223 -4.54 0.07 -26.96
N TYR A 224 -4.37 -0.69 -28.04
CA TYR A 224 -4.71 -0.25 -29.41
C TYR A 224 -5.83 -1.06 -30.08
N LYS A 225 -6.58 -1.84 -29.31
CA LYS A 225 -7.75 -2.59 -29.85
C LYS A 225 -8.85 -1.70 -30.41
N ASP A 226 -8.93 -0.45 -29.98
CA ASP A 226 -10.00 0.49 -30.35
C ASP A 226 -9.52 1.60 -31.30
N ALA A 227 -8.31 1.52 -31.84
CA ALA A 227 -7.72 2.56 -32.70
C ALA A 227 -7.56 2.16 -34.18
N VAL A 228 -8.23 1.08 -34.61
CA VAL A 228 -8.28 0.65 -36.03
C VAL A 228 -9.72 0.47 -36.48
#